data_3ec065e07996917989252600cbeb6e3c
#
_entry.id   3ec065e07996917989252600cbeb6e3c
#
_cell.length_a   1.000
_cell.length_b   1.000
_cell.length_c   1.000
_cell.angle_alpha   90.00
_cell.angle_beta   90.00
_cell.angle_gamma   90.00
#
_symmetry.space_group_name_H-M   'P 1'
#
loop_
_entity.id
_entity.type
_entity.pdbx_description
1 polymer ?
#
loop_
_entity_poly.entity_id
_entity_poly.type
_entity_poly.pdbx_seq_one_letter_code
_entity_poly.pdbx_strand_id
1 'polypeptide(L)'
;LILGGDGIGYFYSKSEWLDLINNFSSFCKLRQTNPLFITSTRTPIEVEELIKEKFDVSMSVLYHSEKARGKFDHLLYVADNIFVTEDSSTMLSEAVSSGKKVISIFPQNINAPEKYLQIITKYQGLEFIERCSIENIDKFTFPRETNIQDRVDSSRKNFQRSLVERLKD
;
A
#
# COMPACT_ATOMS: atom_id res chain seq x y z
N LEU A 1 -4.71 -5.15 -1.26
CA LEU A 1 -4.75 -4.04 -0.32
C LEU A 1 -3.94 -4.38 0.93
N ILE A 2 -2.95 -3.56 1.26
CA ILE A 2 -2.09 -3.70 2.43
C ILE A 2 -2.52 -2.62 3.44
N LEU A 3 -2.84 -3.05 4.66
CA LEU A 3 -3.34 -2.19 5.72
C LEU A 3 -2.41 -2.20 6.93
N GLY A 4 -1.91 -1.04 7.28
CA GLY A 4 -1.20 -0.80 8.54
C GLY A 4 -2.17 -0.50 9.68
N GLY A 5 -2.12 0.71 10.18
CA GLY A 5 -2.93 1.21 11.27
C GLY A 5 -2.46 2.61 11.66
N ASP A 6 -2.69 3.03 12.87
CA ASP A 6 -2.10 4.27 13.33
C ASP A 6 -0.58 4.15 13.42
N GLY A 7 0.14 5.05 12.78
CA GLY A 7 1.61 5.02 12.76
C GLY A 7 2.25 6.18 12.01
N ILE A 8 3.46 6.54 12.37
CA ILE A 8 4.26 7.63 11.77
C ILE A 8 3.45 8.93 11.62
N GLY A 9 2.52 9.22 12.54
CA GLY A 9 1.68 10.42 12.51
C GLY A 9 0.49 10.35 11.55
N TYR A 10 0.12 9.19 11.08
CA TYR A 10 -1.14 8.93 10.40
C TYR A 10 -2.14 8.36 11.39
N PHE A 11 -3.36 8.88 11.38
CA PHE A 11 -4.42 8.49 12.30
C PHE A 11 -5.70 8.22 11.51
N TYR A 12 -6.26 7.03 11.71
CA TYR A 12 -7.48 6.59 11.03
C TYR A 12 -8.64 6.54 12.01
N SER A 13 -9.65 7.36 11.79
CA SER A 13 -10.92 7.26 12.52
C SER A 13 -11.69 6.00 12.13
N LYS A 14 -12.63 5.58 12.99
CA LYS A 14 -13.52 4.44 12.68
C LYS A 14 -14.31 4.65 11.40
N SER A 15 -14.75 5.87 11.13
CA SER A 15 -15.45 6.22 9.89
C SER A 15 -14.54 6.08 8.67
N GLU A 16 -13.29 6.53 8.76
CA GLU A 16 -12.32 6.40 7.66
C GLU A 16 -12.00 4.93 7.34
N TRP A 17 -11.87 4.07 8.35
CA TRP A 17 -11.74 2.63 8.11
C TRP A 17 -12.95 2.04 7.38
N LEU A 18 -14.17 2.42 7.79
CA LEU A 18 -15.39 1.99 7.14
C LEU A 18 -15.45 2.49 5.68
N ASP A 19 -15.15 3.76 5.46
CA ASP A 19 -15.14 4.39 4.14
C ASP A 19 -14.07 3.76 3.24
N LEU A 20 -12.87 3.47 3.77
CA LEU A 20 -11.80 2.81 3.03
C LEU A 20 -12.26 1.46 2.49
N ILE A 21 -12.81 0.60 3.35
CA ILE A 21 -13.24 -0.74 2.94
C ILE A 21 -14.46 -0.68 2.00
N ASN A 22 -15.40 0.24 2.23
CA ASN A 22 -16.55 0.43 1.36
C ASN A 22 -16.16 0.95 -0.03
N ASN A 23 -15.32 1.99 -0.09
CA ASN A 23 -14.87 2.58 -1.34
C ASN A 23 -13.99 1.59 -2.11
N PHE A 24 -13.14 0.83 -1.41
CA PHE A 24 -12.36 -0.23 -2.04
C PHE A 24 -13.24 -1.38 -2.56
N SER A 25 -14.31 -1.75 -1.85
CA SER A 25 -15.29 -2.71 -2.34
C SER A 25 -15.99 -2.23 -3.61
N SER A 26 -16.38 -0.95 -3.65
CA SER A 26 -16.97 -0.32 -4.84
C SER A 26 -16.01 -0.30 -6.01
N PHE A 27 -14.74 0.06 -5.76
CA PHE A 27 -13.66 0.02 -6.74
C PHE A 27 -13.49 -1.38 -7.34
N CYS A 28 -13.41 -2.42 -6.51
CA CYS A 28 -13.25 -3.81 -6.95
C CYS A 28 -14.44 -4.29 -7.78
N LYS A 29 -15.67 -4.00 -7.34
CA LYS A 29 -16.88 -4.37 -8.07
C LYS A 29 -16.94 -3.72 -9.46
N LEU A 30 -16.63 -2.42 -9.55
CA LEU A 30 -16.64 -1.68 -10.81
C LEU A 30 -15.61 -2.25 -11.81
N ARG A 31 -14.49 -2.75 -11.31
CA ARG A 31 -13.38 -3.27 -12.13
C ARG A 31 -13.38 -4.79 -12.26
N GLN A 32 -14.34 -5.48 -11.64
CA GLN A 32 -14.44 -6.94 -11.66
C GLN A 32 -13.15 -7.62 -11.18
N THR A 33 -12.53 -7.08 -10.11
CA THR A 33 -11.28 -7.60 -9.56
C THR A 33 -11.52 -8.36 -8.26
N ASN A 34 -10.70 -9.39 -8.02
CA ASN A 34 -10.68 -10.15 -6.76
C ASN A 34 -9.56 -9.63 -5.87
N PRO A 35 -9.87 -8.87 -4.81
CA PRO A 35 -8.85 -8.30 -3.96
C PRO A 35 -8.23 -9.34 -3.02
N LEU A 36 -6.94 -9.17 -2.75
CA LEU A 36 -6.21 -9.85 -1.69
C LEU A 36 -5.88 -8.83 -0.61
N PHE A 37 -5.93 -9.26 0.65
CA PHE A 37 -5.70 -8.38 1.80
C PHE A 37 -4.48 -8.83 2.59
N ILE A 38 -3.73 -7.85 3.07
CA ILE A 38 -2.67 -8.03 4.05
C ILE A 38 -2.94 -7.02 5.15
N THR A 39 -3.05 -7.48 6.39
CA THR A 39 -3.20 -6.62 7.57
C THR A 39 -1.97 -6.74 8.47
N SER A 40 -1.83 -5.83 9.41
CA SER A 40 -0.75 -5.77 10.38
C SER A 40 -1.26 -5.87 11.81
N THR A 41 -0.33 -5.97 12.77
CA THR A 41 -0.63 -5.91 14.21
C THR A 41 -1.38 -4.66 14.63
N ARG A 42 -1.28 -3.56 13.85
CA ARG A 42 -1.89 -2.26 14.14
C ARG A 42 -3.25 -2.08 13.46
N THR A 43 -3.60 -2.96 12.52
CA THR A 43 -4.91 -2.93 11.90
C THR A 43 -5.98 -3.30 12.92
N PRO A 44 -7.00 -2.48 13.16
CA PRO A 44 -8.04 -2.82 14.11
C PRO A 44 -8.76 -4.12 13.74
N ILE A 45 -9.12 -4.93 14.74
CA ILE A 45 -9.79 -6.21 14.52
C ILE A 45 -11.14 -6.04 13.83
N GLU A 46 -11.83 -4.94 14.10
CA GLU A 46 -13.11 -4.60 13.48
C GLU A 46 -12.96 -4.36 11.97
N VAL A 47 -11.78 -3.91 11.52
CA VAL A 47 -11.49 -3.74 10.09
C VAL A 47 -11.33 -5.10 9.42
N GLU A 48 -10.67 -6.05 10.06
CA GLU A 48 -10.59 -7.43 9.54
C GLU A 48 -11.96 -8.12 9.50
N GLU A 49 -12.81 -7.91 10.50
CA GLU A 49 -14.19 -8.42 10.48
C GLU A 49 -14.98 -7.84 9.31
N LEU A 50 -14.88 -6.54 9.07
CA LEU A 50 -15.51 -5.88 7.94
C LEU A 50 -15.02 -6.40 6.58
N ILE A 51 -13.71 -6.70 6.47
CA ILE A 51 -13.14 -7.32 5.27
C ILE A 51 -13.74 -8.71 5.06
N LYS A 52 -13.77 -9.55 6.11
CA LYS A 52 -14.34 -10.92 6.04
C LYS A 52 -15.82 -10.95 5.70
N GLU A 53 -16.55 -9.93 6.10
CA GLU A 53 -17.98 -9.79 5.76
C GLU A 53 -18.20 -9.52 4.27
N LYS A 54 -17.29 -8.76 3.64
CA LYS A 54 -17.46 -8.25 2.28
C LYS A 54 -16.74 -9.03 1.19
N PHE A 55 -15.70 -9.81 1.56
CA PHE A 55 -14.79 -10.42 0.61
C PHE A 55 -14.43 -11.87 0.98
N ASP A 56 -14.11 -12.67 -0.03
CA ASP A 56 -13.40 -13.93 0.20
C ASP A 56 -11.94 -13.65 0.60
N VAL A 57 -11.58 -14.07 1.80
CA VAL A 57 -10.26 -13.84 2.38
C VAL A 57 -9.38 -15.09 2.43
N SER A 58 -9.79 -16.18 1.78
CA SER A 58 -9.10 -17.47 1.84
C SER A 58 -7.61 -17.42 1.43
N MET A 59 -7.27 -16.49 0.51
CA MET A 59 -5.92 -16.25 0.02
C MET A 59 -5.23 -15.04 0.68
N SER A 60 -5.89 -14.37 1.62
CA SER A 60 -5.38 -13.17 2.28
C SER A 60 -4.46 -13.50 3.47
N VAL A 61 -3.74 -12.51 3.99
CA VAL A 61 -2.97 -12.56 5.23
C VAL A 61 -3.60 -11.58 6.22
N LEU A 62 -4.48 -12.08 7.09
CA LEU A 62 -5.11 -11.26 8.12
C LEU A 62 -4.47 -11.59 9.47
N TYR A 63 -3.89 -10.58 10.12
CA TYR A 63 -3.11 -10.78 11.34
C TYR A 63 -3.91 -11.39 12.48
N HIS A 64 -5.16 -10.95 12.68
CA HIS A 64 -6.03 -11.43 13.75
C HIS A 64 -6.90 -12.62 13.33
N SER A 65 -6.66 -13.24 12.17
CA SER A 65 -7.48 -14.33 11.64
C SER A 65 -6.66 -15.58 11.33
N GLU A 66 -6.99 -16.69 12.00
CA GLU A 66 -6.40 -18.00 11.72
C GLU A 66 -6.82 -18.61 10.37
N LYS A 67 -7.87 -18.08 9.76
CA LYS A 67 -8.41 -18.59 8.49
C LYS A 67 -7.64 -18.09 7.25
N ALA A 68 -6.93 -17.00 7.38
CA ALA A 68 -6.16 -16.43 6.31
C ALA A 68 -4.81 -17.13 6.18
N ARG A 69 -4.57 -17.80 5.05
CA ARG A 69 -3.41 -18.69 4.84
C ARG A 69 -2.41 -18.19 3.79
N GLY A 70 -2.59 -16.97 3.30
CA GLY A 70 -1.67 -16.36 2.35
C GLY A 70 -0.26 -16.15 2.95
N LYS A 71 0.72 -15.92 2.08
CA LYS A 71 2.06 -15.46 2.48
C LYS A 71 2.31 -14.11 1.85
N PHE A 72 2.83 -13.17 2.63
CA PHE A 72 3.06 -11.78 2.21
C PHE A 72 3.76 -11.69 0.84
N ASP A 73 4.91 -12.36 0.71
CA ASP A 73 5.70 -12.33 -0.53
C ASP A 73 4.92 -12.89 -1.74
N HIS A 74 4.13 -13.94 -1.53
CA HIS A 74 3.31 -14.51 -2.59
C HIS A 74 2.22 -13.56 -3.05
N LEU A 75 1.58 -12.82 -2.11
CA LEU A 75 0.54 -11.86 -2.45
C LEU A 75 1.11 -10.67 -3.23
N LEU A 76 2.29 -10.19 -2.86
CA LEU A 76 2.99 -9.15 -3.63
C LEU A 76 3.33 -9.63 -5.06
N TYR A 77 3.74 -10.89 -5.20
CA TYR A 77 4.11 -11.45 -6.50
C TYR A 77 2.91 -11.57 -7.44
N VAL A 78 1.77 -12.05 -6.96
CA VAL A 78 0.58 -12.31 -7.80
C VAL A 78 -0.27 -11.06 -8.05
N ALA A 79 -0.08 -10.00 -7.28
CA ALA A 79 -0.84 -8.77 -7.45
C ALA A 79 -0.45 -8.03 -8.74
N ASP A 80 -1.43 -7.52 -9.48
CA ASP A 80 -1.19 -6.60 -10.60
C ASP A 80 -0.96 -5.18 -10.12
N ASN A 81 -1.71 -4.77 -9.08
CA ASN A 81 -1.64 -3.44 -8.48
C ASN A 81 -1.69 -3.56 -6.96
N ILE A 82 -1.01 -2.66 -6.27
CA ILE A 82 -0.94 -2.66 -4.81
C ILE A 82 -1.51 -1.36 -4.28
N PHE A 83 -2.53 -1.46 -3.43
CA PHE A 83 -2.98 -0.37 -2.58
C PHE A 83 -2.36 -0.57 -1.20
N VAL A 84 -1.78 0.47 -0.61
CA VAL A 84 -1.11 0.40 0.70
C VAL A 84 -1.37 1.67 1.51
N THR A 85 -1.68 1.52 2.80
CA THR A 85 -1.80 2.68 3.70
C THR A 85 -0.44 3.30 3.99
N GLU A 86 -0.37 4.64 4.03
CA GLU A 86 0.90 5.39 4.16
C GLU A 86 1.53 5.34 5.55
N ASP A 87 0.87 4.81 6.55
CA ASP A 87 1.32 4.80 7.96
C ASP A 87 2.54 3.92 8.25
N SER A 88 3.03 3.16 7.28
CA SER A 88 4.15 2.23 7.44
C SER A 88 5.19 2.38 6.35
N SER A 89 6.35 2.93 6.71
CA SER A 89 7.49 3.04 5.78
C SER A 89 7.96 1.69 5.25
N THR A 90 7.93 0.66 6.09
CA THR A 90 8.33 -0.70 5.70
C THR A 90 7.38 -1.28 4.66
N MET A 91 6.07 -1.30 4.94
CA MET A 91 5.07 -1.84 4.02
C MET A 91 5.08 -1.09 2.69
N LEU A 92 5.21 0.25 2.74
CA LEU A 92 5.30 1.08 1.54
C LEU A 92 6.56 0.77 0.72
N SER A 93 7.72 0.63 1.39
CA SER A 93 8.99 0.30 0.73
C SER A 93 8.97 -1.09 0.10
N GLU A 94 8.36 -2.07 0.76
CA GLU A 94 8.18 -3.43 0.24
C GLU A 94 7.24 -3.43 -0.97
N ALA A 95 6.12 -2.70 -0.89
CA ALA A 95 5.22 -2.52 -2.03
C ALA A 95 5.93 -1.92 -3.24
N VAL A 96 6.66 -0.82 -3.06
CA VAL A 96 7.47 -0.18 -4.12
C VAL A 96 8.53 -1.13 -4.67
N SER A 97 9.19 -1.89 -3.78
CA SER A 97 10.25 -2.83 -4.17
C SER A 97 9.74 -4.02 -4.98
N SER A 98 8.45 -4.30 -4.96
CA SER A 98 7.85 -5.35 -5.78
C SER A 98 7.86 -5.03 -7.28
N GLY A 99 8.07 -3.75 -7.67
CA GLY A 99 8.03 -3.29 -9.05
C GLY A 99 6.62 -3.18 -9.64
N LYS A 100 5.59 -3.30 -8.80
CA LYS A 100 4.19 -3.16 -9.20
C LYS A 100 3.73 -1.71 -9.12
N LYS A 101 2.56 -1.40 -9.70
CA LYS A 101 1.91 -0.10 -9.46
C LYS A 101 1.44 -0.02 -8.02
N VAL A 102 1.90 1.00 -7.32
CA VAL A 102 1.57 1.22 -5.92
C VAL A 102 0.74 2.48 -5.77
N ILE A 103 -0.42 2.32 -5.15
CA ILE A 103 -1.31 3.40 -4.76
C ILE A 103 -1.22 3.54 -3.25
N SER A 104 -0.66 4.64 -2.78
CA SER A 104 -0.60 4.93 -1.35
C SER A 104 -1.87 5.65 -0.89
N ILE A 105 -2.48 5.09 0.17
CA ILE A 105 -3.75 5.58 0.72
C ILE A 105 -3.47 6.36 2.00
N PHE A 106 -4.05 7.54 2.10
CA PHE A 106 -3.89 8.39 3.27
C PHE A 106 -5.22 8.87 3.84
N PRO A 107 -5.31 9.03 5.20
CA PRO A 107 -6.45 9.59 5.91
C PRO A 107 -6.45 11.13 5.84
N GLN A 108 -7.48 11.75 6.39
CA GLN A 108 -7.54 13.20 6.50
C GLN A 108 -6.57 13.75 7.56
N ASN A 109 -6.37 13.01 8.65
CA ASN A 109 -5.52 13.46 9.75
C ASN A 109 -4.09 12.92 9.61
N ILE A 110 -3.18 13.79 9.16
CA ILE A 110 -1.77 13.49 8.98
C ILE A 110 -0.94 14.51 9.76
N ASN A 111 -0.17 14.01 10.72
CA ASN A 111 0.83 14.77 11.48
C ASN A 111 2.18 14.04 11.44
N ALA A 112 2.55 13.59 10.24
CA ALA A 112 3.77 12.82 10.03
C ALA A 112 5.02 13.72 10.10
N PRO A 113 6.17 13.19 10.58
CA PRO A 113 7.44 13.93 10.57
C PRO A 113 7.81 14.38 9.14
N GLU A 114 8.36 15.58 9.02
CA GLU A 114 8.75 16.17 7.73
C GLU A 114 9.66 15.24 6.90
N LYS A 115 10.61 14.57 7.56
CA LYS A 115 11.49 13.59 6.90
C LYS A 115 10.72 12.46 6.22
N TYR A 116 9.61 12.02 6.82
CA TYR A 116 8.77 10.98 6.22
C TYR A 116 7.98 11.53 5.04
N LEU A 117 7.40 12.72 5.18
CA LEU A 117 6.69 13.39 4.08
C LEU A 117 7.61 13.65 2.87
N GLN A 118 8.89 13.94 3.10
CA GLN A 118 9.90 14.07 2.04
C GLN A 118 10.11 12.73 1.31
N ILE A 119 10.08 11.59 2.01
CA ILE A 119 10.14 10.25 1.38
C ILE A 119 8.92 10.01 0.49
N ILE A 120 7.72 10.31 0.99
CA ILE A 120 6.48 10.20 0.22
C ILE A 120 6.54 11.06 -1.04
N THR A 121 6.92 12.34 -0.89
CA THR A 121 7.09 13.27 -2.02
C THR A 121 8.12 12.78 -3.03
N LYS A 122 9.24 12.23 -2.56
CA LYS A 122 10.26 11.63 -3.43
C LYS A 122 9.72 10.43 -4.20
N TYR A 123 9.00 9.52 -3.53
CA TYR A 123 8.41 8.36 -4.19
C TYR A 123 7.38 8.76 -5.24
N GLN A 124 6.58 9.77 -4.95
CA GLN A 124 5.61 10.33 -5.89
C GLN A 124 6.31 11.01 -7.08
N GLY A 125 7.34 11.82 -6.84
CA GLY A 125 8.12 12.49 -7.89
C GLY A 125 8.90 11.52 -8.79
N LEU A 126 9.26 10.34 -8.28
CA LEU A 126 9.86 9.24 -9.04
C LEU A 126 8.80 8.34 -9.69
N GLU A 127 7.53 8.64 -9.52
CA GLU A 127 6.38 7.86 -9.99
C GLU A 127 6.40 6.39 -9.49
N PHE A 128 6.99 6.15 -8.30
CA PHE A 128 6.93 4.85 -7.64
C PHE A 128 5.60 4.62 -6.94
N ILE A 129 4.95 5.70 -6.53
CA ILE A 129 3.62 5.67 -5.92
C ILE A 129 2.72 6.72 -6.55
N GLU A 130 1.43 6.44 -6.53
CA GLU A 130 0.38 7.43 -6.66
C GLU A 130 -0.36 7.57 -5.36
N ARG A 131 -0.68 8.81 -4.98
CA ARG A 131 -1.39 9.07 -3.74
C ARG A 131 -2.90 9.17 -3.99
N CYS A 132 -3.67 8.52 -3.13
CA CYS A 132 -5.12 8.53 -3.17
C CYS A 132 -5.69 8.74 -1.77
N SER A 133 -6.56 9.74 -1.59
CA SER A 133 -7.30 9.86 -0.33
C SER A 133 -8.36 8.76 -0.23
N ILE A 134 -8.71 8.38 1.00
CA ILE A 134 -9.72 7.34 1.27
C ILE A 134 -11.03 7.61 0.53
N GLU A 135 -11.49 8.85 0.49
CA GLU A 135 -12.75 9.27 -0.15
C GLU A 135 -12.75 9.18 -1.69
N ASN A 136 -11.58 9.02 -2.32
CA ASN A 136 -11.43 8.97 -3.77
C ASN A 136 -11.06 7.59 -4.31
N ILE A 137 -11.01 6.56 -3.48
CA ILE A 137 -10.59 5.21 -3.89
C ILE A 137 -11.54 4.63 -4.95
N ASP A 138 -12.85 4.79 -4.78
CA ASP A 138 -13.86 4.27 -5.71
C ASP A 138 -13.77 4.91 -7.11
N LYS A 139 -13.30 6.16 -7.19
CA LYS A 139 -13.11 6.94 -8.42
C LYS A 139 -11.72 6.83 -8.99
N PHE A 140 -10.80 6.17 -8.28
CA PHE A 140 -9.39 6.10 -8.70
C PHE A 140 -9.27 5.43 -10.06
N THR A 141 -8.49 6.06 -10.94
CA THR A 141 -8.17 5.52 -12.27
C THR A 141 -6.68 5.33 -12.38
N PHE A 142 -6.25 4.15 -12.83
CA PHE A 142 -4.83 3.92 -13.06
C PHE A 142 -4.33 4.83 -14.19
N PRO A 143 -3.17 5.49 -14.01
CA PRO A 143 -2.53 6.20 -15.10
C PRO A 143 -2.13 5.24 -16.20
N ARG A 144 -1.78 5.79 -17.38
CA ARG A 144 -1.27 4.99 -18.49
C ARG A 144 -0.07 4.17 -18.05
N GLU A 145 0.07 2.97 -18.61
CA GLU A 145 1.15 2.04 -18.29
C GLU A 145 2.52 2.73 -18.34
N THR A 146 3.15 2.80 -17.19
CA THR A 146 4.56 3.18 -17.06
C THR A 146 5.33 1.93 -16.65
N ASN A 147 6.49 1.70 -17.24
CA ASN A 147 7.33 0.55 -16.87
C ASN A 147 7.99 0.82 -15.51
N ILE A 148 7.24 0.55 -14.44
CA ILE A 148 7.67 0.79 -13.05
C ILE A 148 8.87 -0.08 -12.71
N GLN A 149 8.92 -1.32 -13.22
CA GLN A 149 10.03 -2.24 -12.96
C GLN A 149 11.36 -1.66 -13.44
N ASP A 150 11.42 -1.12 -14.64
CA ASP A 150 12.66 -0.50 -15.17
C ASP A 150 13.10 0.70 -14.34
N ARG A 151 12.14 1.47 -13.78
CA ARG A 151 12.43 2.61 -12.89
C ARG A 151 13.00 2.18 -11.55
N VAL A 152 12.39 1.15 -10.94
CA VAL A 152 12.88 0.57 -9.68
C VAL A 152 14.28 0.00 -9.88
N ASP A 153 14.52 -0.73 -10.96
CA ASP A 153 15.83 -1.32 -11.27
C ASP A 153 16.88 -0.24 -11.57
N SER A 154 16.51 0.82 -12.27
CA SER A 154 17.38 1.98 -12.51
C SER A 154 17.77 2.69 -11.22
N SER A 155 16.82 2.90 -10.31
CA SER A 155 17.08 3.49 -9.00
C SER A 155 17.98 2.62 -8.14
N ARG A 156 17.80 1.30 -8.15
CA ARG A 156 18.69 0.34 -7.45
C ARG A 156 20.11 0.40 -8.00
N LYS A 157 20.27 0.38 -9.32
CA LYS A 157 21.59 0.50 -9.97
C LYS A 157 22.28 1.81 -9.64
N ASN A 158 21.57 2.93 -9.66
CA ASN A 158 22.11 4.24 -9.29
C ASN A 158 22.56 4.29 -7.83
N PHE A 159 21.76 3.72 -6.91
CA PHE A 159 22.12 3.61 -5.50
C PHE A 159 23.36 2.75 -5.29
N GLN A 160 23.43 1.58 -5.95
CA GLN A 160 24.62 0.71 -5.90
C GLN A 160 25.87 1.43 -6.39
N ARG A 161 25.80 2.17 -7.51
CA ARG A 161 26.93 2.96 -8.00
C ARG A 161 27.39 4.01 -6.98
N SER A 162 26.46 4.76 -6.40
CA SER A 162 26.79 5.78 -5.39
C SER A 162 27.42 5.19 -4.12
N LEU A 163 27.04 3.98 -3.72
CA LEU A 163 27.66 3.26 -2.62
C LEU A 163 29.10 2.85 -2.95
N VAL A 164 29.34 2.30 -4.16
CA VAL A 164 30.67 1.89 -4.60
C VAL A 164 31.61 3.09 -4.71
N GLU A 165 31.13 4.25 -5.15
CA GLU A 165 31.90 5.49 -5.19
C GLU A 165 32.30 5.95 -3.79
N ARG A 166 31.38 5.96 -2.83
CA ARG A 166 31.65 6.35 -1.43
C ARG A 166 32.55 5.39 -0.66
N LEU A 167 32.70 4.15 -1.09
CA LEU A 167 33.59 3.17 -0.47
C LEU A 167 35.02 3.22 -1.05
N LYS A 168 35.26 4.04 -2.07
CA LYS A 168 36.57 4.25 -2.68
C LYS A 168 37.34 5.49 -2.12
N ASP A 169 36.61 6.36 -1.42
CA ASP A 169 37.11 7.50 -0.66
C ASP A 169 37.39 7.11 0.80
#